data_bfa6723af65d78bdb4d5b8c52623d3ca
#
_entry.id   bfa6723af65d78bdb4d5b8c52623d3ca
#
_cell.length_a   1.000
_cell.length_b   1.000
_cell.length_c   1.000
_cell.angle_alpha   90.00
_cell.angle_beta   90.00
_cell.angle_gamma   90.00
#
_symmetry.space_group_name_H-M   'P 1'
#
loop_
_entity.id
_entity.type
_entity.pdbx_description
1 polymer ?
#
loop_
_entity_poly.entity_id
_entity_poly.type
_entity_poly.pdbx_seq_one_letter_code
_entity_poly.pdbx_strand_id
1 'polypeptide(L)'
;MNKSDCIVFDKVTISYGAEQAVWNVSFSVPNGEVFAIVGESGSGKSTLVRAAFGMLKQANINGQILLNGTDVFTLSDGDWRQLRGTKISMIFQNPSAYLNPNRTVENHFKDLFRAHGESYDVSRVIDMLNLVHLTDGARILQSYPFQLSGGMQQRLAIALSLILKPGIVFADEPTSALDMLVQVSVLDLMKEVTQALGATVIIVTHNIKAAARIANSIGVMNKGQLVEVGSTEEVMACPKDEYTRILLDSVMKVV
;
A
#
# COMPACT_ATOMS: atom_id res chain seq x y z
N MET A 1 -2.75 -23.23 12.57
CA MET A 1 -1.65 -23.25 11.60
C MET A 1 -0.87 -21.97 11.79
N ASN A 2 0.42 -22.04 12.13
CA ASN A 2 1.26 -20.85 12.15
C ASN A 2 1.30 -20.29 10.72
N LYS A 3 0.75 -19.09 10.53
CA LYS A 3 0.88 -18.38 9.27
C LYS A 3 2.37 -18.09 9.09
N SER A 4 2.97 -18.54 7.98
CA SER A 4 4.34 -18.16 7.65
C SER A 4 4.39 -16.67 7.33
N ASP A 5 5.44 -15.99 7.76
CA ASP A 5 5.64 -14.58 7.45
C ASP A 5 5.81 -14.39 5.94
N CYS A 6 4.98 -13.52 5.37
CA CYS A 6 4.99 -13.19 3.95
C CYS A 6 5.99 -12.07 3.64
N ILE A 7 6.10 -11.10 4.56
CA ILE A 7 6.99 -9.95 4.45
C ILE A 7 7.82 -9.86 5.73
N VAL A 8 9.13 -9.74 5.60
CA VAL A 8 10.04 -9.57 6.75
C VAL A 8 10.97 -8.39 6.49
N PHE A 9 11.04 -7.49 7.44
CA PHE A 9 12.07 -6.46 7.53
C PHE A 9 13.00 -6.86 8.69
N ASP A 10 14.29 -7.00 8.41
CA ASP A 10 15.29 -7.35 9.42
C ASP A 10 16.40 -6.30 9.46
N LYS A 11 16.44 -5.53 10.56
CA LYS A 11 17.44 -4.48 10.85
C LYS A 11 17.65 -3.50 9.69
N VAL A 12 16.55 -3.13 9.02
CA VAL A 12 16.59 -2.26 7.85
C VAL A 12 16.99 -0.85 8.26
N THR A 13 18.07 -0.36 7.65
CA THR A 13 18.56 1.02 7.78
C THR A 13 18.69 1.62 6.39
N ILE A 14 18.12 2.82 6.18
CA ILE A 14 18.11 3.50 4.88
C ILE A 14 18.64 4.93 5.06
N SER A 15 19.64 5.30 4.27
CA SER A 15 20.23 6.65 4.30
C SER A 15 20.43 7.23 2.90
N TYR A 16 20.36 8.56 2.82
CA TYR A 16 20.64 9.38 1.65
C TYR A 16 21.83 10.27 1.98
N GLY A 17 23.03 9.90 1.52
CA GLY A 17 24.26 10.57 1.96
C GLY A 17 24.45 10.47 3.47
N ALA A 18 24.47 11.61 4.14
CA ALA A 18 24.60 11.69 5.61
C ALA A 18 23.26 11.64 6.35
N GLU A 19 22.13 11.79 5.66
CA GLU A 19 20.79 11.78 6.26
C GLU A 19 20.26 10.36 6.39
N GLN A 20 19.90 9.98 7.61
CA GLN A 20 19.33 8.66 7.91
C GLN A 20 17.81 8.73 7.98
N ALA A 21 17.14 8.21 6.96
CA ALA A 21 15.68 8.23 6.83
C ALA A 21 14.98 7.08 7.59
N VAL A 22 15.64 5.92 7.73
CA VAL A 22 15.15 4.75 8.47
C VAL A 22 16.31 4.14 9.24
N TRP A 23 16.09 3.77 10.50
CA TRP A 23 17.14 3.23 11.35
C TRP A 23 16.70 1.95 12.08
N ASN A 24 17.38 0.83 11.77
CA ASN A 24 17.31 -0.46 12.46
C ASN A 24 15.86 -0.98 12.65
N VAL A 25 15.05 -0.89 11.60
CA VAL A 25 13.65 -1.31 11.63
C VAL A 25 13.52 -2.80 11.40
N SER A 26 12.84 -3.50 12.31
CA SER A 26 12.55 -4.94 12.20
C SER A 26 11.09 -5.22 12.55
N PHE A 27 10.38 -5.92 11.65
CA PHE A 27 9.04 -6.48 11.88
C PHE A 27 8.73 -7.52 10.80
N SER A 28 7.68 -8.30 11.01
CA SER A 28 7.16 -9.23 10.00
C SER A 28 5.65 -9.11 9.84
N VAL A 29 5.16 -9.50 8.65
CA VAL A 29 3.73 -9.50 8.33
C VAL A 29 3.33 -10.90 7.88
N PRO A 30 2.43 -11.57 8.62
CA PRO A 30 1.91 -12.88 8.25
C PRO A 30 1.11 -12.82 6.94
N ASN A 31 1.09 -13.95 6.23
CA ASN A 31 0.35 -14.07 4.97
C ASN A 31 -1.16 -13.78 5.15
N GLY A 32 -1.72 -12.96 4.27
CA GLY A 32 -3.13 -12.57 4.24
C GLY A 32 -3.53 -11.57 5.33
N GLU A 33 -2.57 -10.90 5.99
CA GLU A 33 -2.82 -9.86 6.97
C GLU A 33 -2.62 -8.46 6.42
N VAL A 34 -3.30 -7.50 7.03
CA VAL A 34 -3.12 -6.07 6.80
C VAL A 34 -2.28 -5.50 7.93
N PHE A 35 -1.10 -4.97 7.61
CA PHE A 35 -0.21 -4.28 8.54
C PHE A 35 -0.18 -2.79 8.21
N ALA A 36 -0.47 -1.94 9.19
CA ALA A 36 -0.39 -0.50 9.00
C ALA A 36 0.89 0.08 9.61
N ILE A 37 1.57 0.94 8.86
CA ILE A 37 2.68 1.75 9.36
C ILE A 37 2.16 3.17 9.54
N VAL A 38 2.15 3.67 10.77
CA VAL A 38 1.63 5.00 11.12
C VAL A 38 2.72 5.90 11.70
N GLY A 39 2.54 7.21 11.64
CA GLY A 39 3.46 8.22 12.17
C GLY A 39 3.36 9.53 11.41
N GLU A 40 4.05 10.57 11.89
CA GLU A 40 4.07 11.89 11.24
C GLU A 40 4.71 11.87 9.85
N SER A 41 4.44 12.92 9.07
CA SER A 41 5.11 13.14 7.78
C SER A 41 6.63 13.23 8.00
N GLY A 42 7.41 12.58 7.12
CA GLY A 42 8.87 12.54 7.26
C GLY A 42 9.40 11.48 8.23
N SER A 43 8.58 10.66 8.90
CA SER A 43 9.06 9.62 9.81
C SER A 43 9.68 8.38 9.14
N GLY A 44 9.79 8.35 7.80
CA GLY A 44 10.46 7.26 7.06
C GLY A 44 9.52 6.17 6.50
N LYS A 45 8.21 6.23 6.74
CA LYS A 45 7.22 5.20 6.33
C LYS A 45 7.23 4.90 4.83
N SER A 46 7.06 5.94 4.01
CA SER A 46 7.06 5.80 2.54
C SER A 46 8.42 5.33 2.02
N THR A 47 9.51 5.76 2.66
CA THR A 47 10.87 5.29 2.34
C THR A 47 10.98 3.79 2.55
N LEU A 48 10.48 3.28 3.67
CA LEU A 48 10.52 1.86 4.00
C LEU A 48 9.74 1.01 2.98
N VAL A 49 8.52 1.42 2.63
CA VAL A 49 7.69 0.73 1.64
C VAL A 49 8.28 0.81 0.23
N ARG A 50 8.83 1.96 -0.17
CA ARG A 50 9.50 2.11 -1.46
C ARG A 50 10.78 1.28 -1.56
N ALA A 51 11.50 1.06 -0.45
CA ALA A 51 12.63 0.11 -0.39
C ALA A 51 12.14 -1.32 -0.69
N ALA A 52 11.09 -1.77 -0.02
CA ALA A 52 10.50 -3.08 -0.23
C ALA A 52 9.98 -3.30 -1.67
N PHE A 53 9.53 -2.24 -2.32
CA PHE A 53 9.08 -2.27 -3.72
C PHE A 53 10.20 -2.04 -4.75
N GLY A 54 11.47 -1.91 -4.31
CA GLY A 54 12.65 -1.74 -5.17
C GLY A 54 12.68 -0.39 -5.91
N MET A 55 12.18 0.69 -5.30
CA MET A 55 12.10 2.01 -5.93
C MET A 55 13.21 2.98 -5.49
N LEU A 56 14.07 2.59 -4.56
CA LEU A 56 15.13 3.45 -4.04
C LEU A 56 16.45 3.17 -4.75
N LYS A 57 16.75 3.92 -5.82
CA LYS A 57 17.98 3.74 -6.62
C LYS A 57 19.22 4.45 -6.05
N GLN A 58 19.05 5.45 -5.18
CA GLN A 58 20.14 6.32 -4.70
C GLN A 58 20.33 6.26 -3.18
N ALA A 59 19.67 5.34 -2.51
CA ALA A 59 19.78 5.15 -1.07
C ALA A 59 20.81 4.08 -0.73
N ASN A 60 21.56 4.28 0.35
CA ASN A 60 22.33 3.22 0.98
C ASN A 60 21.39 2.44 1.90
N ILE A 61 21.28 1.13 1.68
CA ILE A 61 20.37 0.27 2.43
C ILE A 61 21.18 -0.85 3.07
N ASN A 62 21.02 -1.04 4.38
CA ASN A 62 21.57 -2.14 5.16
C ASN A 62 20.43 -2.93 5.79
N GLY A 63 20.68 -4.19 6.14
CA GLY A 63 19.67 -5.13 6.62
C GLY A 63 19.06 -5.92 5.46
N GLN A 64 17.93 -6.58 5.70
CA GLN A 64 17.25 -7.42 4.70
C GLN A 64 15.76 -7.08 4.63
N ILE A 65 15.20 -7.18 3.43
CA ILE A 65 13.74 -7.18 3.21
C ILE A 65 13.41 -8.44 2.41
N LEU A 66 12.62 -9.33 3.03
CA LEU A 66 12.21 -10.58 2.39
C LEU A 66 10.75 -10.49 1.97
N LEU A 67 10.46 -10.82 0.73
CA LEU A 67 9.10 -11.02 0.20
C LEU A 67 8.95 -12.50 -0.16
N ASN A 68 8.09 -13.21 0.55
CA ASN A 68 7.94 -14.67 0.45
C ASN A 68 9.30 -15.41 0.50
N GLY A 69 10.18 -14.98 1.41
CA GLY A 69 11.50 -15.56 1.59
C GLY A 69 12.58 -15.10 0.60
N THR A 70 12.25 -14.28 -0.40
CA THR A 70 13.21 -13.74 -1.38
C THR A 70 13.69 -12.35 -0.93
N ASP A 71 15.00 -12.18 -0.80
CA ASP A 71 15.60 -10.88 -0.46
C ASP A 71 15.50 -9.93 -1.66
N VAL A 72 14.82 -8.80 -1.48
CA VAL A 72 14.54 -7.81 -2.54
C VAL A 72 15.82 -7.16 -3.07
N PHE A 73 16.91 -7.13 -2.30
CA PHE A 73 18.17 -6.51 -2.69
C PHE A 73 19.03 -7.41 -3.60
N THR A 74 18.66 -8.68 -3.73
CA THR A 74 19.33 -9.62 -4.66
C THR A 74 18.67 -9.65 -6.04
N LEU A 75 17.52 -8.99 -6.21
CA LEU A 75 16.74 -9.03 -7.45
C LEU A 75 17.34 -8.15 -8.54
N SER A 76 17.46 -8.72 -9.74
CA SER A 76 17.81 -7.99 -10.96
C SER A 76 16.62 -7.15 -11.48
N ASP A 77 16.90 -6.22 -12.39
CA ASP A 77 15.82 -5.46 -13.08
C ASP A 77 14.83 -6.39 -13.82
N GLY A 78 15.29 -7.56 -14.29
CA GLY A 78 14.46 -8.58 -14.92
C GLY A 78 13.50 -9.22 -13.92
N ASP A 79 14.00 -9.60 -12.73
CA ASP A 79 13.18 -10.17 -11.66
C ASP A 79 12.11 -9.17 -11.17
N TRP A 80 12.48 -7.91 -11.00
CA TRP A 80 11.55 -6.84 -10.64
C TRP A 80 10.41 -6.67 -11.65
N ARG A 81 10.69 -6.77 -12.96
CA ARG A 81 9.65 -6.69 -13.99
C ARG A 81 8.66 -7.85 -13.92
N GLN A 82 9.13 -9.05 -13.55
CA GLN A 82 8.26 -10.23 -13.38
C GLN A 82 7.45 -10.17 -12.09
N LEU A 83 8.01 -9.62 -11.01
CA LEU A 83 7.33 -9.54 -9.72
C LEU A 83 6.26 -8.45 -9.68
N ARG A 84 6.58 -7.23 -10.16
CA ARG A 84 5.65 -6.12 -10.12
C ARG A 84 4.42 -6.39 -10.98
N GLY A 85 3.24 -6.07 -10.46
CA GLY A 85 1.94 -6.29 -11.05
C GLY A 85 1.38 -7.69 -10.76
N THR A 86 2.17 -8.75 -10.88
CA THR A 86 1.70 -10.15 -10.75
C THR A 86 1.88 -10.74 -9.35
N LYS A 87 2.98 -10.45 -8.67
CA LYS A 87 3.26 -10.96 -7.32
C LYS A 87 3.14 -9.89 -6.26
N ILE A 88 3.60 -8.69 -6.58
CA ILE A 88 3.53 -7.52 -5.74
C ILE A 88 2.93 -6.34 -6.50
N SER A 89 2.17 -5.50 -5.83
CA SER A 89 1.60 -4.28 -6.41
C SER A 89 1.71 -3.11 -5.45
N MET A 90 1.57 -1.89 -5.97
CA MET A 90 1.63 -0.67 -5.18
C MET A 90 0.50 0.29 -5.56
N ILE A 91 -0.23 0.76 -4.53
CA ILE A 91 -1.22 1.83 -4.64
C ILE A 91 -0.55 3.10 -4.13
N PHE A 92 -0.43 4.09 -5.01
CA PHE A 92 0.24 5.36 -4.70
C PHE A 92 -0.73 6.41 -4.16
N GLN A 93 -0.20 7.40 -3.47
CA GLN A 93 -0.92 8.48 -2.81
C GLN A 93 -1.82 9.30 -3.75
N ASN A 94 -1.36 9.59 -4.96
CA ASN A 94 -2.07 10.45 -5.91
C ASN A 94 -2.27 9.75 -7.26
N PRO A 95 -3.45 9.15 -7.51
CA PRO A 95 -3.72 8.44 -8.75
C PRO A 95 -3.62 9.32 -10.00
N SER A 96 -3.99 10.60 -9.92
CA SER A 96 -3.91 11.51 -11.07
C SER A 96 -2.48 11.77 -11.55
N ALA A 97 -1.47 11.51 -10.70
CA ALA A 97 -0.07 11.70 -11.08
C ALA A 97 0.46 10.59 -12.02
N TYR A 98 -0.15 9.41 -12.04
CA TYR A 98 0.30 8.27 -12.84
C TYR A 98 -0.73 7.73 -13.82
N LEU A 99 -2.00 8.11 -13.70
CA LEU A 99 -2.99 7.86 -14.73
C LEU A 99 -2.76 8.82 -15.90
N ASN A 100 -2.50 8.28 -17.09
CA ASN A 100 -2.27 9.11 -18.26
C ASN A 100 -3.59 9.80 -18.68
N PRO A 101 -3.68 11.15 -18.61
CA PRO A 101 -4.92 11.87 -18.88
C PRO A 101 -5.40 11.75 -20.35
N ASN A 102 -4.50 11.40 -21.27
CA ASN A 102 -4.80 11.26 -22.69
C ASN A 102 -5.18 9.82 -23.10
N ARG A 103 -5.31 8.91 -22.13
CA ARG A 103 -5.69 7.51 -22.34
C ARG A 103 -7.01 7.23 -21.65
N THR A 104 -7.91 6.50 -22.31
CA THR A 104 -9.14 6.02 -21.65
C THR A 104 -8.81 5.00 -20.58
N VAL A 105 -9.74 4.77 -19.64
CA VAL A 105 -9.62 3.73 -18.61
C VAL A 105 -9.38 2.36 -19.23
N GLU A 106 -10.09 2.02 -20.32
CA GLU A 106 -9.89 0.76 -21.03
C GLU A 106 -8.44 0.60 -21.53
N ASN A 107 -7.86 1.69 -22.07
CA ASN A 107 -6.49 1.64 -22.57
C ASN A 107 -5.46 1.43 -21.43
N HIS A 108 -5.71 1.93 -20.22
CA HIS A 108 -4.84 1.62 -19.07
C HIS A 108 -4.85 0.12 -18.75
N PHE A 109 -6.01 -0.53 -18.76
CA PHE A 109 -6.10 -1.99 -18.58
C PHE A 109 -5.43 -2.74 -19.74
N LYS A 110 -5.68 -2.35 -21.00
CA LYS A 110 -5.04 -2.96 -22.18
C LYS A 110 -3.52 -2.89 -22.12
N ASP A 111 -2.97 -1.73 -21.70
CA ASP A 111 -1.53 -1.55 -21.56
C ASP A 111 -0.96 -2.41 -20.42
N LEU A 112 -1.68 -2.52 -19.29
CA LEU A 112 -1.30 -3.37 -18.16
C LEU A 112 -1.25 -4.85 -18.57
N PHE A 113 -2.31 -5.38 -19.19
CA PHE A 113 -2.34 -6.77 -19.66
C PHE A 113 -1.22 -7.05 -20.66
N ARG A 114 -1.02 -6.13 -21.64
CA ARG A 114 0.07 -6.26 -22.63
C ARG A 114 1.46 -6.27 -21.95
N ALA A 115 1.69 -5.41 -20.97
CA ALA A 115 2.97 -5.33 -20.26
C ALA A 115 3.32 -6.63 -19.53
N HIS A 116 2.31 -7.43 -19.17
CA HIS A 116 2.47 -8.73 -18.48
C HIS A 116 2.26 -9.94 -19.40
N GLY A 117 2.14 -9.73 -20.71
CA GLY A 117 1.96 -10.82 -21.67
C GLY A 117 0.60 -11.51 -21.58
N GLU A 118 -0.39 -10.90 -20.93
CA GLU A 118 -1.75 -11.40 -20.83
C GLU A 118 -2.64 -10.84 -21.94
N SER A 119 -3.63 -11.63 -22.37
CA SER A 119 -4.68 -11.16 -23.27
C SER A 119 -5.66 -10.26 -22.51
N TYR A 120 -6.08 -9.16 -23.13
CA TYR A 120 -7.10 -8.30 -22.56
C TYR A 120 -8.44 -9.01 -22.44
N ASP A 121 -8.97 -9.07 -21.22
CA ASP A 121 -10.25 -9.69 -20.91
C ASP A 121 -11.19 -8.63 -20.31
N VAL A 122 -12.16 -8.19 -21.10
CA VAL A 122 -13.12 -7.16 -20.71
C VAL A 122 -14.03 -7.64 -19.57
N SER A 123 -14.39 -8.91 -19.51
CA SER A 123 -15.24 -9.46 -18.44
C SER A 123 -14.52 -9.36 -17.10
N ARG A 124 -13.26 -9.81 -17.07
CA ARG A 124 -12.41 -9.69 -15.86
C ARG A 124 -12.24 -8.23 -15.41
N VAL A 125 -12.15 -7.29 -16.37
CA VAL A 125 -12.05 -5.86 -16.02
C VAL A 125 -13.37 -5.35 -15.46
N ILE A 126 -14.52 -5.69 -16.05
CA ILE A 126 -15.84 -5.31 -15.55
C ILE A 126 -16.05 -5.85 -14.14
N ASP A 127 -15.72 -7.13 -13.89
CA ASP A 127 -15.83 -7.75 -12.57
C ASP A 127 -14.97 -7.00 -11.53
N MET A 128 -13.73 -6.63 -11.89
CA MET A 128 -12.87 -5.85 -11.03
C MET A 128 -13.42 -4.44 -10.78
N LEU A 129 -13.95 -3.75 -11.80
CA LEU A 129 -14.59 -2.44 -11.64
C LEU A 129 -15.81 -2.52 -10.71
N ASN A 130 -16.64 -3.57 -10.82
CA ASN A 130 -17.75 -3.81 -9.91
C ASN A 130 -17.26 -4.06 -8.48
N LEU A 131 -16.20 -4.85 -8.30
CA LEU A 131 -15.59 -5.14 -7.00
C LEU A 131 -15.09 -3.88 -6.31
N VAL A 132 -14.57 -2.89 -7.07
CA VAL A 132 -14.19 -1.59 -6.51
C VAL A 132 -15.33 -0.56 -6.51
N HIS A 133 -16.59 -1.00 -6.66
CA HIS A 133 -17.80 -0.18 -6.67
C HIS A 133 -17.83 0.91 -7.77
N LEU A 134 -17.27 0.61 -8.93
CA LEU A 134 -17.40 1.37 -10.17
C LEU A 134 -18.39 0.65 -11.09
N THR A 135 -19.70 0.76 -10.78
CA THR A 135 -20.77 -0.11 -11.29
C THR A 135 -21.19 0.14 -12.75
N ASP A 136 -20.87 1.30 -13.32
CA ASP A 136 -21.13 1.59 -14.75
C ASP A 136 -19.86 1.32 -15.58
N GLY A 137 -19.46 0.03 -15.60
CA GLY A 137 -18.18 -0.38 -16.19
C GLY A 137 -18.04 0.03 -17.65
N ALA A 138 -19.10 -0.08 -18.47
CA ALA A 138 -19.06 0.29 -19.88
C ALA A 138 -18.75 1.78 -20.08
N ARG A 139 -19.42 2.65 -19.35
CA ARG A 139 -19.16 4.10 -19.38
C ARG A 139 -17.77 4.42 -18.81
N ILE A 140 -17.39 3.80 -17.69
CA ILE A 140 -16.08 4.00 -17.04
C ILE A 140 -14.93 3.65 -17.99
N LEU A 141 -15.02 2.54 -18.71
CA LEU A 141 -13.99 2.10 -19.66
C LEU A 141 -13.75 3.12 -20.79
N GLN A 142 -14.79 3.80 -21.25
CA GLN A 142 -14.69 4.82 -22.29
C GLN A 142 -14.29 6.20 -21.74
N SER A 143 -14.34 6.40 -20.43
CA SER A 143 -13.98 7.68 -19.80
C SER A 143 -12.46 7.88 -19.77
N TYR A 144 -12.05 9.16 -19.74
CA TYR A 144 -10.70 9.56 -19.40
C TYR A 144 -10.56 9.81 -17.90
N PRO A 145 -9.36 9.66 -17.31
CA PRO A 145 -9.16 9.87 -15.87
C PRO A 145 -9.69 11.21 -15.36
N PHE A 146 -9.51 12.30 -16.07
CA PHE A 146 -9.98 13.63 -15.66
C PHE A 146 -11.52 13.79 -15.64
N GLN A 147 -12.25 12.85 -16.22
CA GLN A 147 -13.72 12.81 -16.19
C GLN A 147 -14.26 12.10 -14.94
N LEU A 148 -13.38 11.48 -14.16
CA LEU A 148 -13.71 10.76 -12.94
C LEU A 148 -13.47 11.64 -11.70
N SER A 149 -14.32 11.55 -10.70
CA SER A 149 -14.07 12.18 -9.40
C SER A 149 -12.81 11.62 -8.73
N GLY A 150 -12.22 12.35 -7.77
CA GLY A 150 -11.04 11.87 -7.04
C GLY A 150 -11.21 10.50 -6.41
N GLY A 151 -12.36 10.24 -5.80
CA GLY A 151 -12.71 8.92 -5.23
C GLY A 151 -12.82 7.84 -6.32
N MET A 152 -13.38 8.15 -7.50
CA MET A 152 -13.43 7.21 -8.61
C MET A 152 -12.04 6.92 -9.19
N GLN A 153 -11.18 7.94 -9.29
CA GLN A 153 -9.78 7.74 -9.72
C GLN A 153 -9.03 6.85 -8.73
N GLN A 154 -9.25 7.02 -7.43
CA GLN A 154 -8.64 6.15 -6.41
C GLN A 154 -9.13 4.72 -6.50
N ARG A 155 -10.43 4.49 -6.68
CA ARG A 155 -11.00 3.15 -6.90
C ARG A 155 -10.46 2.52 -8.19
N LEU A 156 -10.31 3.31 -9.26
CA LEU A 156 -9.67 2.86 -10.50
C LEU A 156 -8.21 2.44 -10.27
N ALA A 157 -7.46 3.22 -9.50
CA ALA A 157 -6.08 2.90 -9.14
C ALA A 157 -5.98 1.58 -8.36
N ILE A 158 -6.89 1.36 -7.42
CA ILE A 158 -7.01 0.08 -6.70
C ILE A 158 -7.32 -1.06 -7.69
N ALA A 159 -8.28 -0.88 -8.60
CA ALA A 159 -8.62 -1.87 -9.61
C ALA A 159 -7.42 -2.26 -10.49
N LEU A 160 -6.69 -1.26 -11.01
CA LEU A 160 -5.47 -1.47 -11.81
C LEU A 160 -4.38 -2.19 -11.01
N SER A 161 -4.23 -1.87 -9.73
CA SER A 161 -3.23 -2.50 -8.87
C SER A 161 -3.56 -3.95 -8.52
N LEU A 162 -4.83 -4.34 -8.53
CA LEU A 162 -5.30 -5.65 -8.06
C LEU A 162 -5.79 -6.60 -9.17
N ILE A 163 -5.97 -6.12 -10.40
CA ILE A 163 -6.54 -6.92 -11.51
C ILE A 163 -5.73 -8.18 -11.82
N LEU A 164 -4.41 -8.15 -11.63
CA LEU A 164 -3.53 -9.30 -11.81
C LEU A 164 -3.41 -10.18 -10.55
N LYS A 165 -4.20 -9.90 -9.51
CA LYS A 165 -4.28 -10.66 -8.25
C LYS A 165 -2.93 -10.83 -7.55
N PRO A 166 -2.20 -9.76 -7.25
CA PRO A 166 -0.93 -9.83 -6.54
C PRO A 166 -1.13 -10.41 -5.13
N GLY A 167 -0.16 -11.22 -4.66
CA GLY A 167 -0.18 -11.75 -3.30
C GLY A 167 0.22 -10.74 -2.23
N ILE A 168 0.96 -9.68 -2.61
CA ILE A 168 1.40 -8.61 -1.71
C ILE A 168 1.01 -7.26 -2.31
N VAL A 169 0.41 -6.40 -1.48
CA VAL A 169 0.02 -5.04 -1.86
C VAL A 169 0.65 -4.03 -0.90
N PHE A 170 1.38 -3.09 -1.46
CA PHE A 170 1.83 -1.91 -0.73
C PHE A 170 0.90 -0.73 -1.04
N ALA A 171 0.52 0.05 -0.03
CA ALA A 171 -0.32 1.24 -0.20
C ALA A 171 0.32 2.43 0.53
N ASP A 172 0.83 3.40 -0.24
CA ASP A 172 1.51 4.59 0.30
C ASP A 172 0.51 5.74 0.35
N GLU A 173 -0.03 6.03 1.54
CA GLU A 173 -1.04 7.05 1.81
C GLU A 173 -2.23 7.05 0.83
N PRO A 174 -2.91 5.92 0.63
CA PRO A 174 -3.87 5.74 -0.46
C PRO A 174 -5.12 6.63 -0.39
N THR A 175 -5.30 7.38 0.70
CA THR A 175 -6.51 8.20 0.93
C THR A 175 -6.22 9.66 1.28
N SER A 176 -4.96 10.08 1.35
CA SER A 176 -4.59 11.42 1.85
C SER A 176 -5.11 12.60 1.01
N ALA A 177 -5.40 12.38 -0.28
CA ALA A 177 -5.92 13.40 -1.20
C ALA A 177 -7.47 13.47 -1.26
N LEU A 178 -8.16 12.70 -0.40
CA LEU A 178 -9.62 12.56 -0.42
C LEU A 178 -10.25 13.22 0.81
N ASP A 179 -11.51 13.65 0.70
CA ASP A 179 -12.30 14.07 1.85
C ASP A 179 -12.60 12.90 2.81
N MET A 180 -12.91 13.21 4.07
CA MET A 180 -13.03 12.22 5.15
C MET A 180 -14.02 11.10 4.85
N LEU A 181 -15.18 11.40 4.24
CA LEU A 181 -16.21 10.39 3.95
C LEU A 181 -15.73 9.44 2.85
N VAL A 182 -15.09 9.98 1.82
CA VAL A 182 -14.51 9.17 0.73
C VAL A 182 -13.33 8.35 1.23
N GLN A 183 -12.48 8.90 2.12
CA GLN A 183 -11.38 8.15 2.76
C GLN A 183 -11.89 6.87 3.42
N VAL A 184 -12.91 6.98 4.28
CA VAL A 184 -13.50 5.82 4.98
C VAL A 184 -13.97 4.78 3.98
N SER A 185 -14.73 5.20 2.97
CA SER A 185 -15.29 4.29 1.97
C SER A 185 -14.20 3.58 1.13
N VAL A 186 -13.08 4.25 0.83
CA VAL A 186 -11.95 3.67 0.10
C VAL A 186 -11.17 2.69 0.98
N LEU A 187 -11.00 2.97 2.26
CA LEU A 187 -10.35 2.05 3.20
C LEU A 187 -11.17 0.76 3.39
N ASP A 188 -12.49 0.89 3.57
CA ASP A 188 -13.38 -0.28 3.68
C ASP A 188 -13.32 -1.13 2.41
N LEU A 189 -13.36 -0.49 1.25
CA LEU A 189 -13.20 -1.14 -0.03
C LEU A 189 -11.85 -1.87 -0.13
N MET A 190 -10.75 -1.23 0.25
CA MET A 190 -9.43 -1.88 0.25
C MET A 190 -9.41 -3.13 1.13
N LYS A 191 -10.00 -3.06 2.33
CA LYS A 191 -10.12 -4.21 3.23
C LYS A 191 -10.92 -5.34 2.58
N GLU A 192 -12.10 -5.02 2.02
CA GLU A 192 -12.98 -5.99 1.36
C GLU A 192 -12.25 -6.69 0.19
N VAL A 193 -11.68 -5.90 -0.74
CA VAL A 193 -11.04 -6.44 -1.95
C VAL A 193 -9.79 -7.24 -1.62
N THR A 194 -8.94 -6.77 -0.71
CA THR A 194 -7.72 -7.49 -0.33
C THR A 194 -8.01 -8.78 0.42
N GLN A 195 -9.05 -8.80 1.26
CA GLN A 195 -9.53 -10.03 1.90
C GLN A 195 -10.10 -11.03 0.89
N ALA A 196 -10.92 -10.56 -0.06
CA ALA A 196 -11.48 -11.41 -1.12
C ALA A 196 -10.39 -12.04 -2.01
N LEU A 197 -9.28 -11.36 -2.22
CA LEU A 197 -8.12 -11.85 -2.98
C LEU A 197 -7.11 -12.63 -2.13
N GLY A 198 -7.23 -12.63 -0.81
CA GLY A 198 -6.26 -13.25 0.11
C GLY A 198 -4.89 -12.57 0.10
N ALA A 199 -4.83 -11.30 -0.27
CA ALA A 199 -3.59 -10.54 -0.37
C ALA A 199 -3.06 -10.09 1.01
N THR A 200 -1.74 -10.09 1.18
CA THR A 200 -1.05 -9.45 2.31
C THR A 200 -0.85 -7.97 2.00
N VAL A 201 -1.16 -7.08 2.93
CA VAL A 201 -1.13 -5.64 2.70
C VAL A 201 -0.22 -4.93 3.70
N ILE A 202 0.65 -4.05 3.22
CA ILE A 202 1.26 -2.98 4.04
C ILE A 202 0.66 -1.65 3.61
N ILE A 203 -0.01 -0.97 4.53
CA ILE A 203 -0.54 0.37 4.31
C ILE A 203 0.25 1.40 5.14
N VAL A 204 0.64 2.48 4.49
CA VAL A 204 1.24 3.65 5.15
C VAL A 204 0.20 4.75 5.26
N THR A 205 0.06 5.33 6.43
CA THR A 205 -0.81 6.49 6.67
C THR A 205 -0.33 7.31 7.87
N HIS A 206 -0.66 8.59 7.89
CA HIS A 206 -0.46 9.43 9.06
C HIS A 206 -1.67 9.40 10.02
N ASN A 207 -2.76 8.75 9.63
CA ASN A 207 -4.00 8.68 10.42
C ASN A 207 -4.14 7.31 11.10
N ILE A 208 -3.85 7.25 12.40
CA ILE A 208 -3.92 6.01 13.18
C ILE A 208 -5.35 5.44 13.28
N LYS A 209 -6.41 6.28 13.28
CA LYS A 209 -7.80 5.81 13.26
C LYS A 209 -8.14 5.15 11.92
N ALA A 210 -7.63 5.70 10.82
CA ALA A 210 -7.77 5.10 9.50
C ALA A 210 -7.06 3.74 9.44
N ALA A 211 -5.84 3.65 10.00
CA ALA A 211 -5.10 2.40 10.13
C ALA A 211 -5.87 1.36 10.96
N ALA A 212 -6.36 1.74 12.14
CA ALA A 212 -7.08 0.86 13.05
C ALA A 212 -8.37 0.27 12.45
N ARG A 213 -8.97 0.94 11.46
CA ARG A 213 -10.18 0.48 10.79
C ARG A 213 -9.95 -0.79 9.96
N ILE A 214 -8.77 -0.94 9.36
CA ILE A 214 -8.50 -1.98 8.37
C ILE A 214 -7.38 -2.95 8.77
N ALA A 215 -6.43 -2.52 9.59
CA ALA A 215 -5.24 -3.31 9.90
C ALA A 215 -5.49 -4.33 11.02
N ASN A 216 -4.82 -5.48 10.90
CA ASN A 216 -4.71 -6.49 11.95
C ASN A 216 -3.65 -6.06 12.98
N SER A 217 -2.56 -5.46 12.51
CA SER A 217 -1.43 -5.01 13.32
C SER A 217 -0.96 -3.63 12.89
N ILE A 218 -0.43 -2.87 13.84
CA ILE A 218 0.06 -1.51 13.64
C ILE A 218 1.52 -1.43 14.08
N GLY A 219 2.35 -0.81 13.23
CA GLY A 219 3.69 -0.35 13.56
C GLY A 219 3.71 1.17 13.61
N VAL A 220 4.20 1.76 14.69
CA VAL A 220 4.32 3.21 14.86
C VAL A 220 5.74 3.64 14.56
N MET A 221 5.91 4.53 13.58
CA MET A 221 7.21 5.10 13.21
C MET A 221 7.36 6.54 13.69
N ASN A 222 8.49 6.82 14.33
CA ASN A 222 8.90 8.16 14.73
C ASN A 222 10.37 8.40 14.37
N LYS A 223 10.68 9.48 13.66
CA LYS A 223 12.05 9.90 13.30
C LYS A 223 12.93 8.77 12.77
N GLY A 224 12.40 7.98 11.84
CA GLY A 224 13.11 6.87 11.20
C GLY A 224 13.12 5.56 11.98
N GLN A 225 12.57 5.50 13.18
CA GLN A 225 12.55 4.32 14.04
C GLN A 225 11.14 3.74 14.16
N LEU A 226 11.05 2.45 14.32
CA LEU A 226 9.83 1.74 14.69
C LEU A 226 9.76 1.69 16.22
N VAL A 227 8.96 2.57 16.82
CA VAL A 227 8.91 2.75 18.28
C VAL A 227 7.94 1.80 18.96
N GLU A 228 6.91 1.35 18.25
CA GLU A 228 5.94 0.39 18.76
C GLU A 228 5.41 -0.50 17.65
N VAL A 229 5.21 -1.79 17.96
CA VAL A 229 4.52 -2.77 17.09
C VAL A 229 3.61 -3.64 17.95
N GLY A 230 2.40 -3.86 17.51
CA GLY A 230 1.44 -4.74 18.19
C GLY A 230 0.20 -4.99 17.37
N SER A 231 -0.70 -5.82 17.88
CA SER A 231 -2.04 -5.93 17.31
C SER A 231 -2.73 -4.57 17.35
N THR A 232 -3.64 -4.34 16.42
CA THR A 232 -4.39 -3.07 16.38
C THR A 232 -5.08 -2.79 17.71
N GLU A 233 -5.64 -3.82 18.34
CA GLU A 233 -6.32 -3.72 19.63
C GLU A 233 -5.36 -3.27 20.74
N GLU A 234 -4.17 -3.88 20.85
CA GLU A 234 -3.16 -3.53 21.85
C GLU A 234 -2.66 -2.09 21.70
N VAL A 235 -2.27 -1.70 20.46
CA VAL A 235 -1.74 -0.35 20.20
C VAL A 235 -2.79 0.72 20.47
N MET A 236 -4.06 0.46 20.14
CA MET A 236 -5.16 1.42 20.35
C MET A 236 -5.61 1.53 21.80
N ALA A 237 -5.64 0.41 22.55
CA ALA A 237 -6.16 0.38 23.92
C ALA A 237 -5.09 0.64 24.99
N CYS A 238 -3.86 0.13 24.79
CA CYS A 238 -2.78 0.16 25.76
C CYS A 238 -1.43 0.50 25.11
N PRO A 239 -1.27 1.70 24.51
CA PRO A 239 -0.02 2.10 23.88
C PRO A 239 1.13 2.13 24.91
N LYS A 240 2.25 1.49 24.54
CA LYS A 240 3.44 1.36 25.40
C LYS A 240 4.38 2.56 25.26
N ASP A 241 4.55 3.03 24.01
CA ASP A 241 5.45 4.14 23.71
C ASP A 241 4.78 5.50 23.95
N GLU A 242 5.55 6.47 24.43
CA GLU A 242 5.05 7.83 24.73
C GLU A 242 4.57 8.55 23.46
N TYR A 243 5.31 8.40 22.36
CA TYR A 243 4.92 9.00 21.08
C TYR A 243 3.62 8.42 20.55
N THR A 244 3.38 7.12 20.73
CA THR A 244 2.11 6.48 20.35
C THR A 244 0.94 7.09 21.13
N ARG A 245 1.10 7.35 22.43
CA ARG A 245 0.08 8.03 23.26
C ARG A 245 -0.20 9.44 22.73
N ILE A 246 0.85 10.22 22.45
CA ILE A 246 0.70 11.57 21.89
C ILE A 246 -0.03 11.53 20.56
N LEU A 247 0.32 10.59 19.68
CA LEU A 247 -0.31 10.42 18.37
C LEU A 247 -1.81 10.12 18.51
N LEU A 248 -2.19 9.24 19.43
CA LEU A 248 -3.60 8.91 19.73
C LEU A 248 -4.36 10.10 20.30
N ASP A 249 -3.78 10.80 21.27
CA ASP A 249 -4.39 11.97 21.91
C ASP A 249 -4.62 13.12 20.92
N SER A 250 -3.69 13.32 19.98
CA SER A 250 -3.82 14.36 18.96
C SER A 250 -5.03 14.15 18.06
N VAL A 251 -5.36 12.89 17.78
CA VAL A 251 -6.48 12.52 16.92
C VAL A 251 -7.82 12.49 17.69
N MET A 252 -7.80 12.31 19.03
CA MET A 252 -9.03 12.36 19.86
C MET A 252 -9.52 13.78 20.10
N LYS A 253 -8.67 14.81 20.00
CA LYS A 253 -9.04 16.22 20.22
C LYS A 253 -9.69 16.90 19.01
N VAL A 254 -9.80 16.24 17.87
CA VAL A 254 -10.34 16.78 16.61
C VAL A 254 -11.78 16.30 16.35
N VAL A 255 -12.48 15.82 17.39
CA VAL A 255 -13.91 15.44 17.33
C VAL A 255 -14.76 16.46 18.06
#